data_11df3d0a5df31ce7cdb65c31d440d429
#
_entry.id   11df3d0a5df31ce7cdb65c31d440d429
#
_cell.length_a   1.000
_cell.length_b   1.000
_cell.length_c   1.000
_cell.angle_alpha   90.00
_cell.angle_beta   90.00
_cell.angle_gamma   90.00
#
_symmetry.space_group_name_H-M   'P 1'
#
loop_
_entity.id
_entity.type
_entity.pdbx_description
1 polymer ?
#
loop_
_entity_poly.entity_id
_entity_poly.type
_entity_poly.pdbx_seq_one_letter_code
_entity_poly.pdbx_strand_id
1 'polypeptide(L)'
;MRRRLGRAAASAAAATAVTLAVTSCSLLGQAPQQRPPSVQKTTAAPQASPSESGVAGKPPQVEDGWPRWGFTHTGVSANNITPEFEQRVTGRFAETPMLQNQHIMGFGAFNPEPRPGQYVWEDLDSRMNLMRQSGATPIITLCCAPDWMKGGPEGPTSEEGWAEHLEDAPYPEHFDDFAKLSAAVATRYKDVKYFMVWNEFKGFWKDHSKPADYKGYTELYNKVYDAVKAARPDAQIGGPYLGFDSNKGGDTELRGEWGVVNQHVLDAFNHWFEHKKGADFVVVDGASVTDAHELLPDEFGALSKFSAVTQWLRDKTGDLPVWWSEWYFVPEDGTTWPEPKRLAVQAASMIEFARSGVTTALYWNPQAKEGRCPACLWEPRTGAEQPTARLVAGFTKWFPAGAELEAVTSSDAKVRVLAQPEQLLLVNTSDGQVTTTVDGTQFTLKPYEIRWSGR
;
A
#
# COMPACT_ATOMS: atom_id res chain seq x y z
N MET A 1 30.29 52.28 35.23
CA MET A 1 29.76 53.54 34.67
C MET A 1 28.63 53.22 33.67
N ARG A 2 27.44 53.83 33.93
CA ARG A 2 26.27 54.06 33.06
C ARG A 2 25.71 52.93 32.21
N ARG A 3 24.66 52.24 32.64
CA ARG A 3 23.18 52.39 32.41
C ARG A 3 22.77 52.92 31.03
N ARG A 4 21.98 52.12 30.26
CA ARG A 4 20.68 52.60 29.75
C ARG A 4 19.73 51.41 29.43
N LEU A 5 18.57 51.53 29.99
CA LEU A 5 17.35 50.76 29.76
C LEU A 5 16.71 51.14 28.42
N GLY A 6 16.05 50.20 27.78
CA GLY A 6 15.17 50.42 26.61
C GLY A 6 13.95 49.48 26.65
N ARG A 7 12.79 50.07 26.75
CA ARG A 7 11.46 49.61 27.12
C ARG A 7 10.87 48.55 26.17
N ALA A 8 10.09 47.67 26.79
CA ALA A 8 9.05 46.85 26.18
C ALA A 8 7.90 47.66 25.57
N ALA A 9 7.35 47.21 24.47
CA ALA A 9 6.01 47.61 24.01
C ALA A 9 5.18 46.34 23.80
N ALA A 10 4.20 46.18 24.65
CA ALA A 10 3.14 45.17 24.51
C ALA A 10 2.07 45.74 23.56
N SER A 11 1.67 44.91 22.60
CA SER A 11 0.48 45.18 21.78
C SER A 11 -0.56 44.11 22.11
N ALA A 12 -1.62 44.56 22.75
CA ALA A 12 -2.84 43.79 22.97
C ALA A 12 -3.68 43.78 21.69
N ALA A 13 -4.07 42.59 21.23
CA ALA A 13 -5.11 42.44 20.23
C ALA A 13 -6.39 41.95 20.92
N ALA A 14 -7.45 42.73 20.77
CA ALA A 14 -8.77 42.48 21.35
C ALA A 14 -9.50 41.38 20.54
N ALA A 15 -10.00 40.37 21.25
CA ALA A 15 -10.97 39.43 20.73
C ALA A 15 -12.37 39.99 20.79
N THR A 16 -13.05 40.08 19.65
CA THR A 16 -14.46 40.45 19.56
C THR A 16 -15.29 39.17 19.43
N ALA A 17 -15.98 38.82 20.49
CA ALA A 17 -16.98 37.77 20.50
C ALA A 17 -18.28 38.29 19.86
N VAL A 18 -18.78 37.60 18.84
CA VAL A 18 -20.11 37.81 18.26
C VAL A 18 -21.03 36.71 18.77
N THR A 19 -21.93 37.08 19.65
CA THR A 19 -23.03 36.25 20.15
C THR A 19 -24.22 36.36 19.20
N LEU A 20 -24.63 35.28 18.55
CA LEU A 20 -25.87 35.21 17.78
C LEU A 20 -26.97 34.54 18.64
N ALA A 21 -27.96 35.30 18.98
CA ALA A 21 -29.15 34.85 19.67
C ALA A 21 -30.10 34.11 18.72
N VAL A 22 -30.58 32.97 19.18
CA VAL A 22 -31.62 32.18 18.51
C VAL A 22 -32.99 32.73 19.00
N THR A 23 -33.79 33.27 18.10
CA THR A 23 -35.19 33.59 18.37
C THR A 23 -36.10 32.68 17.55
N SER A 24 -36.84 31.85 18.25
CA SER A 24 -37.90 31.01 17.67
C SER A 24 -39.13 31.89 17.37
N CYS A 25 -39.69 31.80 16.19
CA CYS A 25 -41.07 32.19 15.91
C CYS A 25 -41.69 31.23 14.89
N SER A 26 -42.68 30.50 15.39
CA SER A 26 -43.60 29.68 14.58
C SER A 26 -44.62 30.58 13.89
N LEU A 27 -44.81 30.45 12.59
CA LEU A 27 -46.04 30.81 11.91
C LEU A 27 -46.32 29.88 10.74
N LEU A 28 -47.46 29.23 10.84
CA LEU A 28 -48.08 28.38 9.83
C LEU A 28 -48.48 29.20 8.60
N GLY A 29 -48.06 28.79 7.43
CA GLY A 29 -48.54 29.29 6.16
C GLY A 29 -48.38 28.21 5.09
N GLN A 30 -49.48 27.57 4.68
CA GLN A 30 -49.51 26.63 3.56
C GLN A 30 -49.26 27.39 2.26
N ALA A 31 -48.28 26.92 1.47
CA ALA A 31 -48.07 27.30 0.07
C ALA A 31 -48.16 26.06 -0.83
N PRO A 32 -48.59 26.20 -2.07
CA PRO A 32 -49.07 25.11 -2.91
C PRO A 32 -47.96 24.18 -3.40
N GLN A 33 -48.23 22.89 -3.42
CA GLN A 33 -47.36 21.84 -3.95
C GLN A 33 -47.12 22.05 -5.45
N GLN A 34 -45.90 22.45 -5.79
CA GLN A 34 -45.40 22.29 -7.15
C GLN A 34 -44.87 20.85 -7.36
N ARG A 35 -45.37 20.14 -8.36
CA ARG A 35 -44.86 18.86 -8.83
C ARG A 35 -43.37 19.02 -9.17
N PRO A 36 -42.49 18.12 -8.72
CA PRO A 36 -41.12 18.10 -9.18
C PRO A 36 -41.09 17.78 -10.70
N PRO A 37 -40.15 18.38 -11.43
CA PRO A 37 -39.99 18.06 -12.86
C PRO A 37 -39.52 16.60 -12.98
N SER A 38 -40.09 15.90 -13.94
CA SER A 38 -39.70 14.53 -14.31
C SER A 38 -38.21 14.49 -14.65
N VAL A 39 -37.45 13.77 -13.83
CA VAL A 39 -36.05 13.43 -14.10
C VAL A 39 -36.09 12.46 -15.32
N GLN A 40 -35.71 12.96 -16.47
CA GLN A 40 -35.36 12.10 -17.59
C GLN A 40 -34.19 11.23 -17.13
N LYS A 41 -34.41 9.90 -17.02
CA LYS A 41 -33.35 8.92 -16.92
C LYS A 41 -32.49 9.02 -18.19
N THR A 42 -31.43 9.79 -18.13
CA THR A 42 -30.30 9.56 -19.02
C THR A 42 -29.71 8.21 -18.61
N THR A 43 -30.01 7.19 -19.38
CA THR A 43 -29.30 5.92 -19.37
C THR A 43 -27.86 6.23 -19.74
N ALA A 44 -27.00 6.30 -18.71
CA ALA A 44 -25.56 6.26 -18.92
C ALA A 44 -25.28 4.96 -19.69
N ALA A 45 -24.62 5.09 -20.83
CA ALA A 45 -24.13 3.93 -21.57
C ALA A 45 -23.30 3.06 -20.62
N PRO A 46 -23.42 1.73 -20.68
CA PRO A 46 -22.60 0.85 -19.85
C PRO A 46 -21.15 1.14 -20.14
N GLN A 47 -20.40 1.53 -19.11
CA GLN A 47 -18.95 1.61 -19.17
C GLN A 47 -18.45 0.22 -19.57
N ALA A 48 -17.69 0.17 -20.65
CA ALA A 48 -17.09 -1.05 -21.15
C ALA A 48 -16.15 -1.60 -20.06
N SER A 49 -16.58 -2.66 -19.41
CA SER A 49 -15.67 -3.53 -18.63
C SER A 49 -14.51 -3.96 -19.53
N PRO A 50 -13.30 -4.21 -19.00
CA PRO A 50 -12.23 -4.83 -19.78
C PRO A 50 -12.82 -6.04 -20.50
N SER A 51 -12.75 -6.07 -21.82
CA SER A 51 -13.38 -7.13 -22.60
C SER A 51 -12.62 -8.43 -22.35
N GLU A 52 -13.19 -9.34 -21.57
CA GLU A 52 -12.78 -10.74 -21.54
C GLU A 52 -13.22 -11.39 -22.87
N SER A 53 -12.40 -11.25 -23.90
CA SER A 53 -12.60 -11.96 -25.16
C SER A 53 -11.52 -13.02 -25.29
N GLY A 54 -11.86 -14.26 -25.01
CA GLY A 54 -10.99 -15.41 -25.19
C GLY A 54 -11.52 -16.61 -24.41
N VAL A 55 -11.23 -17.81 -24.90
CA VAL A 55 -11.53 -19.05 -24.17
C VAL A 55 -10.78 -18.98 -22.84
N ALA A 56 -11.52 -19.02 -21.74
CA ALA A 56 -10.93 -19.03 -20.41
C ALA A 56 -10.18 -20.36 -20.21
N GLY A 57 -8.88 -20.33 -20.34
CA GLY A 57 -8.01 -21.43 -19.92
C GLY A 57 -8.16 -21.68 -18.41
N LYS A 58 -7.69 -22.82 -17.94
CA LYS A 58 -7.61 -23.09 -16.51
C LYS A 58 -6.50 -22.23 -15.89
N PRO A 59 -6.76 -21.43 -14.83
CA PRO A 59 -5.71 -20.70 -14.16
C PRO A 59 -4.58 -21.64 -13.72
N PRO A 60 -3.31 -21.17 -13.75
CA PRO A 60 -2.18 -21.98 -13.31
C PRO A 60 -2.37 -22.38 -11.83
N GLN A 61 -2.15 -23.65 -11.51
CA GLN A 61 -2.10 -24.13 -10.14
C GLN A 61 -0.64 -24.06 -9.70
N VAL A 62 -0.35 -23.27 -8.68
CA VAL A 62 0.98 -23.18 -8.09
C VAL A 62 0.97 -23.99 -6.82
N GLU A 63 1.70 -25.11 -6.83
CA GLU A 63 1.95 -25.89 -5.62
C GLU A 63 3.03 -25.19 -4.79
N ASP A 64 2.72 -24.90 -3.52
CA ASP A 64 3.64 -24.35 -2.51
C ASP A 64 4.36 -23.02 -2.87
N GLY A 65 3.84 -22.25 -3.83
CA GLY A 65 4.39 -20.94 -4.18
C GLY A 65 4.09 -19.84 -3.16
N TRP A 66 4.98 -18.85 -3.05
CA TRP A 66 4.68 -17.63 -2.32
C TRP A 66 3.54 -16.90 -3.02
N PRO A 67 2.54 -16.38 -2.27
CA PRO A 67 1.48 -15.57 -2.88
C PRO A 67 2.07 -14.28 -3.47
N ARG A 68 1.65 -13.89 -4.67
CA ARG A 68 2.23 -12.72 -5.34
C ARG A 68 1.46 -11.43 -5.08
N TRP A 69 0.13 -11.46 -5.21
CA TRP A 69 -0.67 -10.25 -5.27
C TRP A 69 -1.56 -10.09 -4.05
N GLY A 70 -1.72 -8.85 -3.65
CA GLY A 70 -2.58 -8.50 -2.54
C GLY A 70 -2.61 -7.00 -2.29
N PHE A 71 -3.03 -6.63 -1.11
CA PHE A 71 -3.09 -5.23 -0.69
C PHE A 71 -2.87 -5.08 0.81
N THR A 72 -2.48 -3.85 1.20
CA THR A 72 -2.39 -3.44 2.59
C THR A 72 -3.64 -2.68 2.99
N HIS A 73 -4.26 -3.07 4.10
CA HIS A 73 -5.36 -2.34 4.71
C HIS A 73 -4.90 -1.01 5.28
N THR A 74 -5.75 0.00 5.14
CA THR A 74 -5.54 1.36 5.64
C THR A 74 -6.73 1.77 6.51
N GLY A 75 -6.87 3.05 6.82
CA GLY A 75 -8.03 3.61 7.52
C GLY A 75 -9.36 3.41 6.82
N VAL A 76 -9.37 3.05 5.52
CA VAL A 76 -10.58 2.71 4.74
C VAL A 76 -10.88 1.22 4.72
N SER A 77 -10.37 0.45 5.68
CA SER A 77 -10.73 -0.94 5.85
C SER A 77 -12.24 -1.10 6.07
N ALA A 78 -12.80 -2.22 5.63
CA ALA A 78 -14.26 -2.40 5.61
C ALA A 78 -14.88 -2.70 6.98
N ASN A 79 -14.08 -3.06 7.99
CA ASN A 79 -14.57 -3.27 9.34
C ASN A 79 -15.04 -1.93 9.96
N ASN A 80 -15.99 -1.99 10.89
CA ASN A 80 -16.55 -0.83 11.59
C ASN A 80 -17.38 0.14 10.72
N ILE A 81 -17.81 -0.24 9.51
CA ILE A 81 -18.74 0.56 8.69
C ILE A 81 -20.16 0.04 8.94
N THR A 82 -20.68 -0.82 8.10
CA THR A 82 -21.93 -1.55 8.35
C THR A 82 -21.77 -3.01 7.97
N PRO A 83 -22.54 -3.94 8.56
CA PRO A 83 -22.48 -5.35 8.19
C PRO A 83 -22.70 -5.59 6.70
N GLU A 84 -23.59 -4.84 6.05
CA GLU A 84 -23.88 -4.96 4.62
C GLU A 84 -22.72 -4.49 3.76
N PHE A 85 -22.00 -3.45 4.21
CA PHE A 85 -20.79 -2.96 3.54
C PHE A 85 -19.67 -4.01 3.66
N GLU A 86 -19.42 -4.49 4.88
CA GLU A 86 -18.42 -5.52 5.15
C GLU A 86 -18.69 -6.78 4.33
N GLN A 87 -19.94 -7.28 4.32
CA GLN A 87 -20.35 -8.45 3.54
C GLN A 87 -20.12 -8.24 2.03
N ARG A 88 -20.36 -7.05 1.52
CA ARG A 88 -20.16 -6.74 0.10
C ARG A 88 -18.68 -6.80 -0.28
N VAL A 89 -17.81 -6.18 0.54
CA VAL A 89 -16.36 -6.17 0.31
C VAL A 89 -15.78 -7.57 0.47
N THR A 90 -16.08 -8.27 1.57
CA THR A 90 -15.56 -9.62 1.82
C THR A 90 -16.07 -10.64 0.80
N GLY A 91 -17.35 -10.59 0.44
CA GLY A 91 -17.93 -11.45 -0.59
C GLY A 91 -17.25 -11.28 -1.94
N ARG A 92 -16.91 -10.05 -2.31
CA ARG A 92 -16.18 -9.79 -3.56
C ARG A 92 -14.78 -10.36 -3.54
N PHE A 93 -14.02 -10.14 -2.48
CA PHE A 93 -12.66 -10.67 -2.38
C PHE A 93 -12.62 -12.20 -2.19
N ALA A 94 -13.68 -12.81 -1.66
CA ALA A 94 -13.80 -14.26 -1.56
C ALA A 94 -13.89 -14.96 -2.93
N GLU A 95 -14.28 -14.26 -3.99
CA GLU A 95 -14.28 -14.81 -5.35
C GLU A 95 -12.86 -14.99 -5.92
N THR A 96 -11.92 -14.16 -5.47
CA THR A 96 -10.51 -14.27 -5.83
C THR A 96 -9.67 -13.93 -4.59
N PRO A 97 -9.48 -14.92 -3.69
CA PRO A 97 -8.69 -14.73 -2.48
C PRO A 97 -7.26 -14.28 -2.80
N MET A 98 -6.76 -13.32 -2.04
CA MET A 98 -5.43 -12.75 -2.22
C MET A 98 -4.78 -12.47 -0.87
N LEU A 99 -3.53 -12.02 -0.90
CA LEU A 99 -2.83 -11.57 0.30
C LEU A 99 -3.50 -10.30 0.85
N GLN A 100 -3.61 -10.21 2.16
CA GLN A 100 -4.05 -8.99 2.82
C GLN A 100 -3.15 -8.73 4.02
N ASN A 101 -2.57 -7.52 4.07
CA ASN A 101 -1.70 -7.07 5.14
C ASN A 101 -2.42 -6.10 6.07
N GLN A 102 -2.13 -6.18 7.37
CA GLN A 102 -2.63 -5.28 8.39
C GLN A 102 -1.52 -4.90 9.37
N HIS A 103 -1.37 -3.61 9.63
CA HIS A 103 -0.55 -3.11 10.71
C HIS A 103 -1.22 -3.41 12.06
N ILE A 104 -0.41 -3.71 13.08
CA ILE A 104 -0.95 -3.99 14.43
C ILE A 104 -1.47 -2.73 15.13
N MET A 105 -0.97 -1.57 14.73
CA MET A 105 -1.37 -0.27 15.26
C MET A 105 -1.14 0.79 14.18
N GLY A 106 -1.95 1.84 14.17
CA GLY A 106 -1.92 2.87 13.13
C GLY A 106 -2.58 2.42 11.83
N PHE A 107 -2.63 3.33 10.86
CA PHE A 107 -3.26 3.08 9.56
C PHE A 107 -4.67 2.48 9.68
N GLY A 108 -5.42 2.96 10.70
CA GLY A 108 -6.77 2.52 11.05
C GLY A 108 -6.86 1.50 12.20
N ALA A 109 -5.78 0.86 12.62
CA ALA A 109 -5.77 -0.05 13.76
C ALA A 109 -5.48 0.68 15.08
N PHE A 110 -6.19 0.29 16.14
CA PHE A 110 -6.00 0.87 17.47
C PHE A 110 -4.82 0.22 18.22
N ASN A 111 -4.37 0.92 19.28
CA ASN A 111 -3.28 0.46 20.13
C ASN A 111 -3.59 -0.89 20.80
N PRO A 112 -2.87 -1.98 20.48
CA PRO A 112 -3.13 -3.30 21.05
C PRO A 112 -2.56 -3.50 22.46
N GLU A 113 -1.68 -2.61 22.94
CA GLU A 113 -1.06 -2.67 24.27
C GLU A 113 -1.05 -1.30 24.93
N PRO A 114 -2.21 -0.81 25.41
CA PRO A 114 -2.30 0.51 26.03
C PRO A 114 -1.48 0.66 27.30
N ARG A 115 -1.10 -0.42 27.96
CA ARG A 115 -0.21 -0.47 29.12
C ARG A 115 0.68 -1.70 29.09
N PRO A 116 1.87 -1.68 29.69
CA PRO A 116 2.77 -2.81 29.71
C PRO A 116 2.08 -4.12 30.12
N GLY A 117 2.07 -5.12 29.24
CA GLY A 117 1.49 -6.43 29.45
C GLY A 117 -0.05 -6.48 29.48
N GLN A 118 -0.74 -5.39 29.18
CA GLN A 118 -2.21 -5.32 29.10
C GLN A 118 -2.65 -5.20 27.65
N TYR A 119 -3.10 -6.29 27.08
CA TYR A 119 -3.50 -6.36 25.67
C TYR A 119 -4.98 -6.11 25.47
N VAL A 120 -5.31 -5.34 24.42
CA VAL A 120 -6.66 -5.03 23.92
C VAL A 120 -6.71 -5.39 22.44
N TRP A 121 -7.40 -6.49 22.12
CA TRP A 121 -7.32 -7.10 20.80
C TRP A 121 -8.53 -6.86 19.91
N GLU A 122 -9.61 -6.28 20.43
CA GLU A 122 -10.92 -6.22 19.78
C GLU A 122 -10.86 -5.61 18.38
N ASP A 123 -10.12 -4.52 18.19
CA ASP A 123 -10.01 -3.88 16.88
C ASP A 123 -9.18 -4.73 15.91
N LEU A 124 -8.02 -5.20 16.36
CA LEU A 124 -7.16 -6.04 15.51
C LEU A 124 -7.84 -7.38 15.20
N ASP A 125 -8.57 -7.98 16.16
CA ASP A 125 -9.38 -9.18 15.91
C ASP A 125 -10.44 -8.93 14.83
N SER A 126 -11.13 -7.78 14.86
CA SER A 126 -12.12 -7.40 13.85
C SER A 126 -11.49 -7.32 12.45
N ARG A 127 -10.31 -6.68 12.33
CA ARG A 127 -9.56 -6.57 11.07
C ARG A 127 -9.10 -7.93 10.55
N MET A 128 -8.57 -8.77 11.43
CA MET A 128 -8.15 -10.13 11.06
C MET A 128 -9.35 -11.00 10.65
N ASN A 129 -10.52 -10.83 11.29
CA ASN A 129 -11.75 -11.53 10.90
C ASN A 129 -12.24 -11.10 9.52
N LEU A 130 -12.15 -9.82 9.16
CA LEU A 130 -12.44 -9.33 7.83
C LEU A 130 -11.62 -10.06 6.76
N MET A 131 -10.30 -10.21 7.00
CA MET A 131 -9.43 -10.94 6.08
C MET A 131 -9.85 -12.40 5.94
N ARG A 132 -10.15 -13.09 7.06
CA ARG A 132 -10.60 -14.49 7.07
C ARG A 132 -11.91 -14.66 6.31
N GLN A 133 -12.86 -13.76 6.49
CA GLN A 133 -14.15 -13.78 5.77
C GLN A 133 -13.96 -13.61 4.25
N SER A 134 -12.96 -12.89 3.82
CA SER A 134 -12.60 -12.76 2.40
C SER A 134 -11.74 -13.91 1.86
N GLY A 135 -11.49 -14.96 2.65
CA GLY A 135 -10.64 -16.09 2.25
C GLY A 135 -9.17 -15.73 2.05
N ALA A 136 -8.74 -14.57 2.56
CA ALA A 136 -7.39 -14.07 2.35
C ALA A 136 -6.30 -14.92 3.03
N THR A 137 -5.08 -14.86 2.49
CA THR A 137 -3.88 -15.21 3.24
C THR A 137 -3.44 -13.98 4.04
N PRO A 138 -3.55 -13.99 5.38
CA PRO A 138 -3.28 -12.83 6.19
C PRO A 138 -1.79 -12.63 6.40
N ILE A 139 -1.39 -11.35 6.39
CA ILE A 139 -0.05 -10.87 6.74
C ILE A 139 -0.22 -9.85 7.86
N ILE A 140 0.74 -9.78 8.76
CA ILE A 140 0.80 -8.75 9.80
C ILE A 140 2.09 -7.96 9.67
N THR A 141 1.95 -6.64 9.62
CA THR A 141 3.04 -5.70 9.81
C THR A 141 3.13 -5.34 11.31
N LEU A 142 4.25 -5.68 11.93
CA LEU A 142 4.56 -5.37 13.32
C LEU A 142 5.03 -3.91 13.43
N CYS A 143 4.09 -3.02 13.28
CA CYS A 143 4.17 -1.56 13.43
C CYS A 143 2.76 -1.05 13.76
N CYS A 144 2.59 -0.02 14.57
CA CYS A 144 3.62 0.79 15.20
C CYS A 144 3.69 0.50 16.72
N ALA A 145 4.53 1.27 17.43
CA ALA A 145 4.70 1.07 18.87
C ALA A 145 3.68 1.89 19.68
N PRO A 146 3.16 1.37 20.81
CA PRO A 146 2.37 2.10 21.78
C PRO A 146 3.04 3.40 22.27
N ASP A 147 2.25 4.41 22.62
CA ASP A 147 2.78 5.74 23.02
C ASP A 147 3.71 5.67 24.22
N TRP A 148 3.43 4.81 25.20
CA TRP A 148 4.28 4.65 26.39
C TRP A 148 5.69 4.10 26.05
N MET A 149 5.85 3.41 24.91
CA MET A 149 7.17 2.97 24.42
C MET A 149 7.97 4.11 23.77
N LYS A 150 7.36 5.26 23.55
CA LYS A 150 7.93 6.43 22.85
C LYS A 150 7.99 7.68 23.74
N GLY A 151 7.82 7.51 25.05
CA GLY A 151 7.80 8.61 26.03
C GLY A 151 6.45 9.30 26.20
N GLY A 152 5.41 8.80 25.54
CA GLY A 152 4.02 9.21 25.74
C GLY A 152 3.36 8.55 26.95
N PRO A 153 2.10 8.87 27.26
CA PRO A 153 1.37 8.31 28.40
C PRO A 153 0.94 6.86 28.13
N GLU A 154 0.73 6.09 29.20
CA GLU A 154 -0.05 4.86 29.13
C GLU A 154 -1.53 5.18 28.83
N GLY A 155 -2.19 4.30 28.07
CA GLY A 155 -3.60 4.41 27.76
C GLY A 155 -3.90 4.14 26.29
N PRO A 156 -5.17 4.28 25.87
CA PRO A 156 -5.54 4.27 24.46
C PRO A 156 -4.81 5.39 23.73
N THR A 157 -4.30 5.11 22.53
CA THR A 157 -3.73 6.15 21.69
C THR A 157 -4.81 7.16 21.34
N SER A 158 -4.58 8.46 21.65
CA SER A 158 -5.50 9.54 21.30
C SER A 158 -5.42 9.83 19.80
N GLU A 159 -6.51 10.37 19.20
CA GLU A 159 -6.48 10.81 17.79
C GLU A 159 -5.42 11.90 17.56
N GLU A 160 -5.16 12.77 18.54
CA GLU A 160 -4.13 13.80 18.48
C GLU A 160 -2.72 13.22 18.56
N GLY A 161 -2.43 12.33 19.50
CA GLY A 161 -1.17 11.60 19.59
C GLY A 161 -0.97 10.63 18.42
N TRP A 162 -2.06 10.14 17.85
CA TRP A 162 -2.07 9.25 16.70
C TRP A 162 -1.53 9.93 15.43
N ALA A 163 -1.90 11.20 15.19
CA ALA A 163 -1.46 11.94 14.02
C ALA A 163 0.00 12.41 14.09
N GLU A 164 0.50 12.76 15.28
CA GLU A 164 1.79 13.41 15.47
C GLU A 164 2.93 12.44 15.81
N HIS A 165 2.65 11.37 16.55
CA HIS A 165 3.67 10.46 17.09
C HIS A 165 3.47 8.98 16.70
N LEU A 166 2.51 8.69 15.81
CA LEU A 166 2.20 7.32 15.42
C LEU A 166 3.45 6.57 14.93
N GLU A 167 4.21 7.21 14.09
CA GLU A 167 5.32 6.63 13.36
C GLU A 167 6.68 6.81 14.07
N ASP A 168 6.68 7.39 15.27
CA ASP A 168 7.90 7.48 16.08
C ASP A 168 8.36 6.09 16.51
N ALA A 169 9.68 5.87 16.45
CA ALA A 169 10.27 4.63 16.91
C ALA A 169 10.16 4.49 18.43
N PRO A 170 10.01 3.27 18.96
CA PRO A 170 10.13 3.05 20.39
C PRO A 170 11.54 3.45 20.87
N TYR A 171 11.64 3.95 22.09
CA TYR A 171 12.96 4.23 22.69
C TYR A 171 13.75 2.94 22.88
N PRO A 172 15.09 2.97 22.81
CA PRO A 172 15.92 1.77 22.91
C PRO A 172 15.65 0.91 24.16
N GLU A 173 15.32 1.51 25.29
CA GLU A 173 14.92 0.82 26.51
C GLU A 173 13.63 0.01 26.40
N HIS A 174 12.79 0.30 25.39
CA HIS A 174 11.53 -0.38 25.12
C HIS A 174 11.60 -1.34 23.92
N PHE A 175 12.76 -1.57 23.32
CA PHE A 175 12.89 -2.53 22.22
C PHE A 175 12.51 -3.96 22.64
N ASP A 176 12.84 -4.36 23.88
CA ASP A 176 12.41 -5.65 24.40
C ASP A 176 10.91 -5.72 24.68
N ASP A 177 10.27 -4.61 25.02
CA ASP A 177 8.83 -4.56 25.23
C ASP A 177 8.09 -4.66 23.90
N PHE A 178 8.56 -3.95 22.85
CA PHE A 178 8.03 -4.09 21.51
C PHE A 178 8.23 -5.51 20.94
N ALA A 179 9.35 -6.14 21.20
CA ALA A 179 9.59 -7.54 20.84
C ALA A 179 8.63 -8.50 21.55
N LYS A 180 8.30 -8.26 22.84
CA LYS A 180 7.27 -9.04 23.58
C LYS A 180 5.88 -8.85 22.99
N LEU A 181 5.49 -7.60 22.66
CA LEU A 181 4.24 -7.32 21.96
C LEU A 181 4.17 -8.08 20.63
N SER A 182 5.23 -8.02 19.84
CA SER A 182 5.33 -8.74 18.56
C SER A 182 5.16 -10.25 18.71
N ALA A 183 5.77 -10.85 19.74
CA ALA A 183 5.61 -12.26 20.06
C ALA A 183 4.20 -12.60 20.55
N ALA A 184 3.55 -11.69 21.31
CA ALA A 184 2.16 -11.85 21.73
C ALA A 184 1.19 -11.84 20.55
N VAL A 185 1.40 -10.92 19.58
CA VAL A 185 0.67 -10.89 18.32
C VAL A 185 0.83 -12.20 17.54
N ALA A 186 2.05 -12.66 17.33
CA ALA A 186 2.33 -13.89 16.61
C ALA A 186 1.69 -15.12 17.30
N THR A 187 1.68 -15.14 18.62
CA THR A 187 1.06 -16.21 19.42
C THR A 187 -0.46 -16.20 19.32
N ARG A 188 -1.07 -15.00 19.26
CA ARG A 188 -2.52 -14.84 19.14
C ARG A 188 -3.04 -15.26 17.78
N TYR A 189 -2.41 -14.82 16.71
CA TYR A 189 -2.86 -15.04 15.33
C TYR A 189 -2.10 -16.22 14.70
N LYS A 190 -2.44 -17.42 15.14
CA LYS A 190 -1.75 -18.68 14.75
C LYS A 190 -1.93 -19.04 13.28
N ASP A 191 -2.95 -18.55 12.64
CA ASP A 191 -3.21 -18.67 11.20
C ASP A 191 -2.37 -17.75 10.34
N VAL A 192 -1.74 -16.71 10.94
CA VAL A 192 -0.80 -15.84 10.25
C VAL A 192 0.56 -16.51 10.19
N LYS A 193 1.09 -16.64 8.98
CA LYS A 193 2.42 -17.19 8.72
C LYS A 193 3.48 -16.10 8.52
N TYR A 194 3.08 -14.96 7.96
CA TYR A 194 4.00 -13.92 7.48
C TYR A 194 3.92 -12.68 8.33
N PHE A 195 5.09 -12.23 8.81
CA PHE A 195 5.25 -11.03 9.63
C PHE A 195 6.31 -10.12 9.03
N MET A 196 6.00 -8.84 8.88
CA MET A 196 6.94 -7.80 8.47
C MET A 196 7.27 -6.92 9.67
N VAL A 197 8.54 -6.55 9.83
CA VAL A 197 8.98 -5.79 11.01
C VAL A 197 9.13 -4.33 10.68
N TRP A 198 8.35 -3.52 11.38
CA TRP A 198 8.29 -2.06 11.29
C TRP A 198 7.68 -1.56 9.99
N ASN A 199 7.82 -0.24 9.72
CA ASN A 199 7.34 0.44 8.51
C ASN A 199 8.31 1.55 8.11
N GLU A 200 8.88 1.50 6.90
CA GLU A 200 9.69 2.54 6.23
C GLU A 200 10.79 3.21 7.06
N PHE A 201 11.31 2.56 8.08
CA PHE A 201 12.21 3.17 9.07
C PHE A 201 11.65 4.43 9.75
N LYS A 202 10.33 4.63 9.72
CA LYS A 202 9.70 5.78 10.36
C LYS A 202 10.12 5.86 11.83
N GLY A 203 10.39 7.08 12.30
CA GLY A 203 10.97 7.32 13.62
C GLY A 203 12.46 7.02 13.76
N PHE A 204 13.06 6.25 12.86
CA PHE A 204 14.51 6.08 12.73
C PHE A 204 15.14 7.10 11.76
N TRP A 205 14.35 7.81 10.98
CA TRP A 205 14.76 8.96 10.20
C TRP A 205 14.59 10.24 11.03
N LYS A 206 15.64 11.03 11.15
CA LYS A 206 15.55 12.41 11.69
C LYS A 206 15.24 13.41 10.58
N ASP A 207 15.66 13.10 9.38
CA ASP A 207 15.56 13.92 8.18
C ASP A 207 15.90 12.99 7.00
N HIS A 208 14.96 12.82 6.07
CA HIS A 208 15.12 11.91 4.93
C HIS A 208 16.30 12.26 4.01
N SER A 209 16.85 13.47 4.12
CA SER A 209 18.09 13.87 3.44
C SER A 209 19.37 13.36 4.11
N LYS A 210 19.26 12.73 5.31
CA LYS A 210 20.38 12.24 6.13
C LYS A 210 20.23 10.75 6.40
N PRO A 211 21.33 10.06 6.73
CA PRO A 211 21.28 8.66 7.10
C PRO A 211 20.32 8.41 8.27
N ALA A 212 19.51 7.35 8.15
CA ALA A 212 18.67 6.85 9.24
C ALA A 212 19.52 6.31 10.40
N ASP A 213 18.92 6.16 11.56
CA ASP A 213 19.46 5.30 12.61
C ASP A 213 19.24 3.81 12.26
N TYR A 214 19.94 3.36 11.20
CA TYR A 214 19.83 1.98 10.74
C TYR A 214 20.40 0.96 11.75
N LYS A 215 21.26 1.39 12.68
CA LYS A 215 21.76 0.53 13.77
C LYS A 215 20.68 0.27 14.81
N GLY A 216 19.98 1.33 15.25
CA GLY A 216 18.84 1.21 16.16
C GLY A 216 17.71 0.37 15.54
N TYR A 217 17.40 0.60 14.27
CA TYR A 217 16.44 -0.24 13.57
C TYR A 217 16.86 -1.72 13.53
N THR A 218 18.12 -2.00 13.18
CA THR A 218 18.62 -3.39 13.10
C THR A 218 18.60 -4.07 14.46
N GLU A 219 18.86 -3.34 15.57
CA GLU A 219 18.73 -3.86 16.93
C GLU A 219 17.27 -4.21 17.23
N LEU A 220 16.32 -3.31 16.97
CA LEU A 220 14.89 -3.58 17.12
C LEU A 220 14.47 -4.80 16.32
N TYR A 221 14.82 -4.85 15.03
CA TYR A 221 14.53 -5.98 14.15
C TYR A 221 15.01 -7.30 14.74
N ASN A 222 16.25 -7.35 15.19
CA ASN A 222 16.86 -8.55 15.73
C ASN A 222 16.17 -9.04 17.01
N LYS A 223 15.75 -8.14 17.89
CA LYS A 223 14.98 -8.48 19.10
C LYS A 223 13.59 -9.02 18.74
N VAL A 224 12.91 -8.40 17.79
CA VAL A 224 11.60 -8.87 17.27
C VAL A 224 11.74 -10.24 16.62
N TYR A 225 12.74 -10.42 15.76
CA TYR A 225 13.03 -11.70 15.10
C TYR A 225 13.19 -12.83 16.12
N ASP A 226 14.06 -12.64 17.11
CA ASP A 226 14.29 -13.64 18.16
C ASP A 226 13.02 -13.97 18.95
N ALA A 227 12.29 -12.94 19.38
CA ALA A 227 11.10 -13.11 20.21
C ALA A 227 9.97 -13.82 19.45
N VAL A 228 9.74 -13.44 18.19
CA VAL A 228 8.72 -14.07 17.34
C VAL A 228 9.13 -15.51 17.01
N LYS A 229 10.38 -15.77 16.61
CA LYS A 229 10.86 -17.14 16.32
C LYS A 229 10.84 -18.03 17.56
N ALA A 230 11.11 -17.51 18.74
CA ALA A 230 10.99 -18.27 19.99
C ALA A 230 9.53 -18.67 20.29
N ALA A 231 8.58 -17.76 20.04
CA ALA A 231 7.15 -18.01 20.25
C ALA A 231 6.51 -18.85 19.13
N ARG A 232 6.94 -18.64 17.89
CA ARG A 232 6.41 -19.23 16.65
C ARG A 232 7.54 -19.59 15.69
N PRO A 233 8.23 -20.74 15.88
CA PRO A 233 9.32 -21.16 15.00
C PRO A 233 8.94 -21.31 13.53
N ASP A 234 7.66 -21.54 13.25
CA ASP A 234 7.07 -21.67 11.92
C ASP A 234 6.78 -20.33 11.24
N ALA A 235 6.78 -19.22 11.99
CA ALA A 235 6.54 -17.89 11.43
C ALA A 235 7.64 -17.49 10.46
N GLN A 236 7.24 -16.89 9.33
CA GLN A 236 8.14 -16.30 8.36
C GLN A 236 8.25 -14.79 8.63
N ILE A 237 9.47 -14.30 8.79
CA ILE A 237 9.72 -12.91 9.21
C ILE A 237 10.54 -12.20 8.15
N GLY A 238 10.04 -11.05 7.69
CA GLY A 238 10.70 -10.20 6.69
C GLY A 238 11.04 -8.81 7.20
N GLY A 239 12.00 -8.21 6.52
CA GLY A 239 12.47 -6.84 6.69
C GLY A 239 13.38 -6.44 5.53
N PRO A 240 13.94 -5.23 5.55
CA PRO A 240 13.84 -4.23 6.60
C PRO A 240 12.58 -3.34 6.51
N TYR A 241 11.72 -3.52 5.53
CA TYR A 241 10.58 -2.67 5.23
C TYR A 241 11.03 -1.22 5.02
N LEU A 242 11.94 -1.03 4.08
CA LEU A 242 12.61 0.24 3.81
C LEU A 242 12.05 0.87 2.55
N GLY A 243 11.73 2.18 2.61
CA GLY A 243 11.29 2.96 1.46
C GLY A 243 12.43 3.19 0.46
N PHE A 244 12.25 2.74 -0.78
CA PHE A 244 13.18 2.97 -1.89
C PHE A 244 12.70 4.17 -2.73
N ASP A 245 12.58 5.33 -2.10
CA ASP A 245 12.22 6.55 -2.80
C ASP A 245 13.32 7.01 -3.75
N SER A 246 12.94 7.75 -4.77
CA SER A 246 13.88 8.20 -5.80
C SER A 246 13.93 9.70 -5.92
N ASN A 247 15.08 10.20 -6.34
CA ASN A 247 15.35 11.59 -6.63
C ASN A 247 15.78 11.75 -8.10
N LYS A 248 15.70 12.98 -8.61
CA LYS A 248 16.08 13.30 -9.99
C LYS A 248 17.56 13.04 -10.28
N GLY A 249 18.42 13.19 -9.29
CA GLY A 249 19.86 13.01 -9.45
C GLY A 249 20.57 12.82 -8.11
N GLY A 250 21.78 12.33 -8.18
CA GLY A 250 22.63 12.02 -7.02
C GLY A 250 23.72 11.05 -7.42
N ASP A 251 24.75 10.92 -6.56
CA ASP A 251 25.79 9.90 -6.75
C ASP A 251 25.41 8.65 -5.94
N THR A 252 25.08 7.58 -6.66
CA THR A 252 24.59 6.33 -6.09
C THR A 252 24.80 5.17 -7.06
N GLU A 253 24.91 3.96 -6.56
CA GLU A 253 25.01 2.74 -7.38
C GLU A 253 23.70 2.35 -8.07
N LEU A 254 22.53 2.77 -7.56
CA LEU A 254 21.23 2.41 -8.08
C LEU A 254 20.54 3.60 -8.77
N ARG A 255 20.60 3.59 -10.08
CA ARG A 255 20.13 4.69 -10.95
C ARG A 255 19.57 4.20 -12.28
N GLY A 256 18.76 5.05 -12.91
CA GLY A 256 18.19 4.85 -14.25
C GLY A 256 17.57 6.12 -14.80
N GLU A 257 16.86 6.01 -15.92
CA GLU A 257 16.08 7.15 -16.47
C GLU A 257 14.99 7.63 -15.50
N TRP A 258 14.54 6.75 -14.62
CA TRP A 258 13.57 7.01 -13.54
C TRP A 258 14.15 7.82 -12.36
N GLY A 259 15.43 8.18 -12.39
CA GLY A 259 16.13 8.87 -11.32
C GLY A 259 17.11 7.98 -10.57
N VAL A 260 17.31 8.28 -9.29
CA VAL A 260 18.28 7.58 -8.43
C VAL A 260 17.68 7.28 -7.06
N VAL A 261 18.01 6.15 -6.45
CA VAL A 261 17.80 5.92 -5.02
C VAL A 261 18.98 6.48 -4.24
N ASN A 262 18.74 7.23 -3.18
CA ASN A 262 19.81 7.81 -2.38
C ASN A 262 20.75 6.75 -1.80
N GLN A 263 22.06 6.98 -1.85
CA GLN A 263 23.06 6.01 -1.39
C GLN A 263 22.86 5.63 0.09
N HIS A 264 22.44 6.56 0.94
CA HIS A 264 22.19 6.25 2.36
C HIS A 264 21.04 5.27 2.59
N VAL A 265 20.07 5.16 1.68
CA VAL A 265 19.02 4.12 1.71
C VAL A 265 19.65 2.76 1.42
N LEU A 266 20.53 2.70 0.42
CA LEU A 266 21.25 1.48 0.07
C LEU A 266 22.19 1.06 1.20
N ASP A 267 22.87 2.02 1.85
CA ASP A 267 23.75 1.77 3.00
C ASP A 267 22.95 1.25 4.20
N ALA A 268 21.75 1.78 4.45
CA ALA A 268 20.86 1.29 5.51
C ALA A 268 20.42 -0.15 5.24
N PHE A 269 20.05 -0.46 4.01
CA PHE A 269 19.72 -1.83 3.59
C PHE A 269 20.91 -2.79 3.76
N ASN A 270 22.09 -2.40 3.26
CA ASN A 270 23.30 -3.21 3.34
C ASN A 270 23.67 -3.48 4.81
N HIS A 271 23.62 -2.46 5.68
CA HIS A 271 23.89 -2.63 7.09
C HIS A 271 22.92 -3.61 7.76
N TRP A 272 21.62 -3.45 7.54
CA TRP A 272 20.63 -4.40 8.06
C TRP A 272 20.91 -5.81 7.54
N PHE A 273 21.16 -5.96 6.24
CA PHE A 273 21.37 -7.28 5.64
C PHE A 273 22.61 -7.98 6.18
N GLU A 274 23.68 -7.26 6.50
CA GLU A 274 24.90 -7.79 7.10
C GLU A 274 24.74 -8.15 8.57
N HIS A 275 23.89 -7.42 9.33
CA HIS A 275 23.82 -7.53 10.79
C HIS A 275 22.51 -8.13 11.29
N LYS A 276 21.57 -8.48 10.42
CA LYS A 276 20.34 -9.19 10.81
C LYS A 276 20.66 -10.59 11.35
N LYS A 277 19.93 -11.05 12.36
CA LYS A 277 20.03 -12.43 12.86
C LYS A 277 19.47 -13.46 11.88
N GLY A 278 18.44 -13.07 11.12
CA GLY A 278 17.83 -13.86 10.06
C GLY A 278 16.75 -13.07 9.34
N ALA A 279 16.32 -13.58 8.19
CA ALA A 279 15.15 -13.13 7.46
C ALA A 279 14.69 -14.26 6.54
N ASP A 280 13.39 -14.45 6.41
CA ASP A 280 12.79 -15.43 5.52
C ASP A 280 12.47 -14.80 4.15
N PHE A 281 12.33 -13.49 4.09
CA PHE A 281 12.13 -12.70 2.87
C PHE A 281 12.57 -11.25 3.10
N VAL A 282 12.82 -10.54 1.99
CA VAL A 282 13.18 -9.11 2.00
C VAL A 282 11.94 -8.27 1.74
N VAL A 283 11.78 -7.18 2.48
CA VAL A 283 10.62 -6.28 2.39
C VAL A 283 11.08 -4.87 2.07
N VAL A 284 10.48 -4.29 1.04
CA VAL A 284 10.69 -2.89 0.64
C VAL A 284 9.37 -2.27 0.21
N ASP A 285 9.37 -0.96 0.08
CA ASP A 285 8.28 -0.18 -0.51
C ASP A 285 8.80 0.95 -1.41
N GLY A 286 7.91 1.69 -2.02
CA GLY A 286 8.24 2.86 -2.80
C GLY A 286 7.25 3.18 -3.92
N ALA A 287 7.40 4.38 -4.45
CA ALA A 287 6.59 4.92 -5.53
C ALA A 287 7.34 4.92 -6.87
N SER A 288 6.59 4.97 -7.98
CA SER A 288 7.20 5.27 -9.30
C SER A 288 7.57 6.74 -9.45
N VAL A 289 6.95 7.64 -8.67
CA VAL A 289 7.29 9.06 -8.61
C VAL A 289 8.55 9.29 -7.78
N THR A 290 9.23 10.39 -8.05
CA THR A 290 10.33 10.88 -7.19
C THR A 290 9.79 11.59 -5.96
N ASP A 291 10.65 11.87 -4.96
CA ASP A 291 10.32 12.68 -3.78
C ASP A 291 9.79 14.10 -4.14
N ALA A 292 10.15 14.59 -5.33
CA ALA A 292 9.63 15.84 -5.88
C ALA A 292 8.31 15.65 -6.67
N HIS A 293 7.67 14.48 -6.60
CA HIS A 293 6.45 14.10 -7.34
C HIS A 293 6.60 14.15 -8.87
N GLU A 294 7.80 13.94 -9.39
CA GLU A 294 8.08 13.87 -10.82
C GLU A 294 8.03 12.42 -11.33
N LEU A 295 7.49 12.22 -12.53
CA LEU A 295 7.51 10.94 -13.25
C LEU A 295 8.59 11.01 -14.35
N LEU A 296 9.64 10.24 -14.20
CA LEU A 296 10.82 10.31 -15.06
C LEU A 296 11.01 9.00 -15.85
N PRO A 297 11.20 9.05 -17.17
CA PRO A 297 11.02 10.21 -18.06
C PRO A 297 9.55 10.57 -18.29
N ASP A 298 8.64 9.66 -18.02
CA ASP A 298 7.18 9.75 -18.07
C ASP A 298 6.55 8.70 -17.15
N GLU A 299 5.21 8.64 -17.11
CA GLU A 299 4.47 7.73 -16.21
C GLU A 299 4.70 6.23 -16.48
N PHE A 300 5.05 5.84 -17.69
CA PHE A 300 5.35 4.45 -18.01
C PHE A 300 6.84 4.14 -17.90
N GLY A 301 7.71 5.07 -18.24
CA GLY A 301 9.16 4.94 -18.09
C GLY A 301 9.58 4.87 -16.64
N ALA A 302 8.93 5.63 -15.76
CA ALA A 302 9.16 5.64 -14.31
C ALA A 302 9.00 4.25 -13.66
N LEU A 303 8.17 3.37 -14.25
CA LEU A 303 7.92 2.03 -13.71
C LEU A 303 9.12 1.11 -13.77
N SER A 304 10.12 1.40 -14.60
CA SER A 304 11.39 0.64 -14.66
C SER A 304 12.18 0.70 -13.35
N LYS A 305 11.88 1.65 -12.45
CA LYS A 305 12.39 1.67 -11.09
C LYS A 305 12.06 0.39 -10.34
N PHE A 306 10.84 -0.12 -10.45
CA PHE A 306 10.40 -1.33 -9.74
C PHE A 306 11.25 -2.55 -10.14
N SER A 307 11.52 -2.71 -11.44
CA SER A 307 12.41 -3.77 -11.92
C SER A 307 13.85 -3.57 -11.48
N ALA A 308 14.36 -2.33 -11.56
CA ALA A 308 15.74 -2.03 -11.20
C ALA A 308 16.03 -2.26 -9.71
N VAL A 309 15.14 -1.78 -8.82
CA VAL A 309 15.25 -2.01 -7.38
C VAL A 309 15.14 -3.50 -7.06
N THR A 310 14.18 -4.19 -7.65
CA THR A 310 14.00 -5.64 -7.45
C THR A 310 15.26 -6.41 -7.86
N GLN A 311 15.84 -6.08 -9.01
CA GLN A 311 17.06 -6.74 -9.47
C GLN A 311 18.23 -6.46 -8.53
N TRP A 312 18.42 -5.21 -8.11
CA TRP A 312 19.45 -4.86 -7.14
C TRP A 312 19.31 -5.65 -5.83
N LEU A 313 18.08 -5.78 -5.31
CA LEU A 313 17.79 -6.57 -4.11
C LEU A 313 18.15 -8.04 -4.32
N ARG A 314 17.76 -8.65 -5.42
CA ARG A 314 18.07 -10.06 -5.75
C ARG A 314 19.57 -10.29 -5.84
N ASP A 315 20.30 -9.37 -6.49
CA ASP A 315 21.77 -9.46 -6.60
C ASP A 315 22.45 -9.39 -5.21
N LYS A 316 21.90 -8.61 -4.27
CA LYS A 316 22.41 -8.48 -2.90
C LYS A 316 22.03 -9.64 -1.98
N THR A 317 20.84 -10.21 -2.15
CA THR A 317 20.25 -11.13 -1.16
C THR A 317 20.22 -12.58 -1.64
N GLY A 318 20.58 -12.84 -2.91
CA GLY A 318 20.55 -14.18 -3.48
C GLY A 318 19.13 -14.72 -3.61
N ASP A 319 18.87 -15.88 -2.97
CA ASP A 319 17.60 -16.60 -3.13
C ASP A 319 16.47 -16.11 -2.20
N LEU A 320 16.69 -15.06 -1.40
CA LEU A 320 15.62 -14.53 -0.55
C LEU A 320 14.49 -13.96 -1.39
N PRO A 321 13.23 -14.35 -1.11
CA PRO A 321 12.07 -13.76 -1.76
C PRO A 321 12.02 -12.24 -1.57
N VAL A 322 11.74 -11.49 -2.63
CA VAL A 322 11.60 -10.02 -2.58
C VAL A 322 10.13 -9.66 -2.56
N TRP A 323 9.73 -8.91 -1.53
CA TRP A 323 8.39 -8.42 -1.31
C TRP A 323 8.35 -6.89 -1.40
N TRP A 324 7.39 -6.37 -2.17
CA TRP A 324 6.97 -4.98 -2.13
C TRP A 324 5.74 -4.89 -1.24
N SER A 325 5.92 -4.47 0.01
CA SER A 325 4.86 -4.39 1.02
C SER A 325 3.90 -3.25 0.79
N GLU A 326 4.37 -2.23 0.09
CA GLU A 326 3.60 -1.11 -0.42
C GLU A 326 4.18 -0.69 -1.77
N TRP A 327 3.30 -0.29 -2.68
CA TRP A 327 3.74 0.31 -3.93
C TRP A 327 2.71 1.30 -4.45
N TYR A 328 3.22 2.35 -5.06
CA TYR A 328 2.46 3.47 -5.56
C TYR A 328 2.87 3.75 -7.01
N PHE A 329 1.91 4.10 -7.86
CA PHE A 329 2.16 4.36 -9.28
C PHE A 329 1.59 5.71 -9.75
N VAL A 330 0.93 6.44 -8.87
CA VAL A 330 0.34 7.74 -9.13
C VAL A 330 0.92 8.79 -8.19
N PRO A 331 1.01 10.06 -8.61
CA PRO A 331 1.19 11.17 -7.69
C PRO A 331 0.07 11.20 -6.64
N GLU A 332 0.31 11.80 -5.48
CA GLU A 332 -0.62 11.80 -4.34
C GLU A 332 -2.06 12.18 -4.68
N ASP A 333 -2.27 13.08 -5.64
CA ASP A 333 -3.59 13.47 -6.06
C ASP A 333 -4.25 12.53 -7.07
N GLY A 334 -3.49 11.61 -7.68
CA GLY A 334 -3.90 10.50 -8.61
C GLY A 334 -5.23 10.64 -9.36
N THR A 335 -5.98 11.67 -8.98
CA THR A 335 -7.35 11.96 -9.43
C THR A 335 -7.39 12.67 -10.78
N THR A 336 -6.26 13.22 -11.22
CA THR A 336 -6.16 13.99 -12.48
C THR A 336 -6.09 13.13 -13.72
N TRP A 337 -5.70 11.87 -13.59
CA TRP A 337 -5.61 10.95 -14.72
C TRP A 337 -6.99 10.36 -15.08
N PRO A 338 -7.33 10.28 -16.37
CA PRO A 338 -8.46 9.48 -16.80
C PRO A 338 -8.32 8.03 -16.32
N GLU A 339 -9.43 7.41 -15.92
CA GLU A 339 -9.43 6.04 -15.39
C GLU A 339 -8.70 5.03 -16.29
N PRO A 340 -8.90 5.02 -17.65
CA PRO A 340 -8.17 4.09 -18.50
C PRO A 340 -6.65 4.25 -18.42
N LYS A 341 -6.15 5.49 -18.39
CA LYS A 341 -4.71 5.76 -18.22
C LYS A 341 -4.20 5.27 -16.88
N ARG A 342 -4.90 5.60 -15.79
CA ARG A 342 -4.53 5.18 -14.44
C ARG A 342 -4.43 3.65 -14.33
N LEU A 343 -5.43 2.92 -14.86
CA LEU A 343 -5.42 1.46 -14.87
C LEU A 343 -4.30 0.88 -15.76
N ALA A 344 -4.01 1.51 -16.90
CA ALA A 344 -2.92 1.07 -17.76
C ALA A 344 -1.55 1.22 -17.10
N VAL A 345 -1.32 2.33 -16.37
CA VAL A 345 -0.07 2.52 -15.59
C VAL A 345 0.01 1.48 -14.47
N GLN A 346 -1.09 1.23 -13.76
CA GLN A 346 -1.14 0.20 -12.71
C GLN A 346 -0.86 -1.20 -13.27
N ALA A 347 -1.50 -1.57 -14.39
CA ALA A 347 -1.24 -2.85 -15.05
C ALA A 347 0.21 -2.98 -15.52
N ALA A 348 0.77 -1.90 -16.06
CA ALA A 348 2.17 -1.87 -16.46
C ALA A 348 3.13 -2.00 -15.27
N SER A 349 2.81 -1.41 -14.11
CA SER A 349 3.56 -1.63 -12.86
C SER A 349 3.58 -3.10 -12.46
N MET A 350 2.42 -3.74 -12.50
CA MET A 350 2.29 -5.17 -12.15
C MET A 350 3.02 -6.07 -13.16
N ILE A 351 3.11 -5.68 -14.43
CA ILE A 351 3.96 -6.35 -15.43
C ILE A 351 5.44 -6.25 -15.04
N GLU A 352 5.91 -5.07 -14.62
CA GLU A 352 7.30 -4.88 -14.15
C GLU A 352 7.61 -5.79 -12.95
N PHE A 353 6.74 -5.82 -11.94
CA PHE A 353 6.89 -6.72 -10.80
C PHE A 353 6.94 -8.20 -11.21
N ALA A 354 6.03 -8.64 -12.06
CA ALA A 354 5.99 -10.02 -12.50
C ALA A 354 7.27 -10.42 -13.24
N ARG A 355 7.74 -9.56 -14.17
CA ARG A 355 8.92 -9.81 -15.00
C ARG A 355 10.24 -9.74 -14.22
N SER A 356 10.35 -8.89 -13.23
CA SER A 356 11.55 -8.78 -12.39
C SER A 356 11.69 -9.88 -11.35
N GLY A 357 10.67 -10.76 -11.22
CA GLY A 357 10.70 -11.87 -10.27
C GLY A 357 10.35 -11.45 -8.84
N VAL A 358 9.56 -10.40 -8.67
CA VAL A 358 8.95 -10.07 -7.38
C VAL A 358 8.13 -11.25 -6.91
N THR A 359 8.35 -11.67 -5.68
CA THR A 359 7.61 -12.80 -5.10
C THR A 359 6.24 -12.33 -4.61
N THR A 360 6.17 -11.16 -3.98
CA THR A 360 4.92 -10.58 -3.46
C THR A 360 4.90 -9.08 -3.69
N ALA A 361 3.76 -8.55 -4.15
CA ALA A 361 3.49 -7.13 -4.26
C ALA A 361 2.12 -6.80 -3.66
N LEU A 362 2.12 -5.97 -2.62
CA LEU A 362 0.93 -5.54 -1.91
C LEU A 362 0.61 -4.10 -2.31
N TYR A 363 -0.53 -3.92 -2.94
CA TYR A 363 -1.01 -2.60 -3.30
C TYR A 363 -1.44 -1.84 -2.03
N TRP A 364 -0.92 -0.63 -1.84
CA TRP A 364 -1.43 0.24 -0.80
C TRP A 364 -2.85 0.67 -1.16
N ASN A 365 -3.85 0.21 -0.38
CA ASN A 365 -5.23 0.64 -0.60
C ASN A 365 -5.41 2.06 -0.07
N PRO A 366 -5.41 3.09 -0.93
CA PRO A 366 -5.34 4.47 -0.49
C PRO A 366 -6.52 4.84 0.41
N GLN A 367 -6.30 5.78 1.31
CA GLN A 367 -7.37 6.32 2.14
C GLN A 367 -8.24 7.27 1.34
N ALA A 368 -9.55 7.17 1.52
CA ALA A 368 -10.48 8.11 0.91
C ALA A 368 -10.38 9.48 1.60
N LYS A 369 -10.12 10.50 0.80
CA LYS A 369 -10.36 11.89 1.20
C LYS A 369 -11.70 12.31 0.63
N GLU A 370 -12.57 12.91 1.45
CA GLU A 370 -13.88 13.48 1.02
C GLU A 370 -14.82 12.52 0.27
N GLY A 371 -14.69 11.22 0.51
CA GLY A 371 -15.62 10.20 -0.01
C GLY A 371 -15.46 9.84 -1.50
N ARG A 372 -14.42 10.30 -2.19
CA ARG A 372 -14.01 9.80 -3.51
C ARG A 372 -12.63 9.18 -3.42
N CYS A 373 -12.49 7.99 -3.99
CA CYS A 373 -11.22 7.30 -4.03
C CYS A 373 -11.08 6.50 -5.34
N PRO A 374 -10.68 7.15 -6.44
CA PRO A 374 -10.60 6.49 -7.75
C PRO A 374 -9.62 5.33 -7.79
N ALA A 375 -8.58 5.37 -6.95
CA ALA A 375 -7.56 4.33 -6.87
C ALA A 375 -7.83 3.29 -5.77
N CYS A 376 -8.89 3.43 -4.97
CA CYS A 376 -9.28 2.43 -3.99
C CYS A 376 -9.75 1.11 -4.65
N LEU A 377 -9.64 0.03 -3.90
CA LEU A 377 -10.14 -1.28 -4.32
C LEU A 377 -11.68 -1.35 -4.25
N TRP A 378 -12.29 -0.62 -3.31
CA TRP A 378 -13.73 -0.46 -3.21
C TRP A 378 -14.11 0.99 -2.97
N GLU A 379 -15.32 1.34 -3.33
CA GLU A 379 -15.88 2.66 -3.08
C GLU A 379 -16.17 2.83 -1.58
N PRO A 380 -15.60 3.85 -0.90
CA PRO A 380 -15.61 3.95 0.57
C PRO A 380 -16.98 4.10 1.22
N ARG A 381 -18.00 4.53 0.49
CA ARG A 381 -19.36 4.73 1.04
C ARG A 381 -20.26 3.53 0.84
N THR A 382 -20.06 2.78 -0.24
CA THR A 382 -20.98 1.73 -0.67
C THR A 382 -20.37 0.33 -0.62
N GLY A 383 -19.03 0.22 -0.53
CA GLY A 383 -18.30 -1.03 -0.67
C GLY A 383 -18.34 -1.61 -2.09
N ALA A 384 -18.81 -0.83 -3.08
CA ALA A 384 -18.85 -1.28 -4.45
C ALA A 384 -17.43 -1.46 -5.01
N GLU A 385 -17.22 -2.56 -5.72
CA GLU A 385 -15.95 -2.87 -6.37
C GLU A 385 -15.51 -1.76 -7.33
N GLN A 386 -14.24 -1.37 -7.25
CA GLN A 386 -13.62 -0.45 -8.18
C GLN A 386 -12.84 -1.20 -9.28
N PRO A 387 -12.58 -0.57 -10.44
CA PRO A 387 -11.79 -1.18 -11.51
C PRO A 387 -10.41 -1.66 -11.09
N THR A 388 -9.78 -0.97 -10.13
CA THR A 388 -8.51 -1.37 -9.50
C THR A 388 -8.58 -2.77 -8.89
N ALA A 389 -9.66 -3.10 -8.17
CA ALA A 389 -9.83 -4.43 -7.58
C ALA A 389 -9.93 -5.53 -8.65
N ARG A 390 -10.66 -5.26 -9.74
CA ARG A 390 -10.76 -6.20 -10.88
C ARG A 390 -9.41 -6.45 -11.53
N LEU A 391 -8.60 -5.41 -11.67
CA LEU A 391 -7.26 -5.54 -12.23
C LEU A 391 -6.38 -6.44 -11.35
N VAL A 392 -6.33 -6.15 -10.03
CA VAL A 392 -5.55 -6.97 -9.08
C VAL A 392 -6.06 -8.41 -9.04
N ALA A 393 -7.38 -8.62 -9.05
CA ALA A 393 -7.97 -9.96 -9.13
C ALA A 393 -7.59 -10.70 -10.42
N GLY A 394 -7.56 -10.02 -11.56
CA GLY A 394 -7.09 -10.60 -12.82
C GLY A 394 -5.63 -11.08 -12.74
N PHE A 395 -4.74 -10.27 -12.18
CA PHE A 395 -3.36 -10.67 -11.95
C PHE A 395 -3.24 -11.81 -10.93
N THR A 396 -4.03 -11.81 -9.86
CA THR A 396 -4.07 -12.89 -8.87
C THR A 396 -4.48 -14.22 -9.52
N LYS A 397 -5.47 -14.18 -10.40
CA LYS A 397 -5.96 -15.36 -11.11
C LYS A 397 -4.96 -15.91 -12.13
N TRP A 398 -4.37 -15.03 -12.95
CA TRP A 398 -3.65 -15.45 -14.14
C TRP A 398 -2.13 -15.43 -14.01
N PHE A 399 -1.58 -14.63 -13.11
CA PHE A 399 -0.14 -14.47 -12.90
C PHE A 399 0.26 -14.62 -11.42
N PRO A 400 -0.14 -15.73 -10.74
CA PRO A 400 0.29 -15.96 -9.35
C PRO A 400 1.81 -16.13 -9.27
N ALA A 401 2.36 -16.14 -8.04
CA ALA A 401 3.76 -16.49 -7.83
C ALA A 401 4.05 -17.89 -8.37
N GLY A 402 5.20 -18.08 -9.00
CA GLY A 402 5.57 -19.36 -9.62
C GLY A 402 4.87 -19.65 -10.96
N ALA A 403 3.95 -18.78 -11.44
CA ALA A 403 3.46 -18.92 -12.81
C ALA A 403 4.63 -18.82 -13.81
N GLU A 404 4.74 -19.79 -14.69
CA GLU A 404 5.75 -19.80 -15.76
C GLU A 404 5.42 -18.66 -16.74
N LEU A 405 6.31 -17.66 -16.79
CA LEU A 405 6.16 -16.55 -17.72
C LEU A 405 6.86 -16.87 -19.03
N GLU A 406 6.20 -16.57 -20.13
CA GLU A 406 6.77 -16.74 -21.46
C GLU A 406 7.36 -15.43 -21.99
N ALA A 407 8.50 -15.56 -22.67
CA ALA A 407 9.19 -14.42 -23.30
C ALA A 407 8.48 -14.04 -24.60
N VAL A 408 7.41 -13.27 -24.48
CA VAL A 408 6.61 -12.78 -25.60
C VAL A 408 6.80 -11.26 -25.74
N THR A 409 6.91 -10.80 -26.97
CA THR A 409 7.08 -9.37 -27.28
C THR A 409 5.99 -8.89 -28.25
N SER A 410 5.67 -7.61 -28.13
CA SER A 410 4.84 -6.88 -29.06
C SER A 410 5.67 -6.31 -30.21
N SER A 411 5.13 -6.29 -31.42
CA SER A 411 5.74 -5.59 -32.56
C SER A 411 5.72 -4.06 -32.45
N ASP A 412 4.94 -3.51 -31.52
CA ASP A 412 4.88 -2.08 -31.19
C ASP A 412 5.29 -1.85 -29.73
N ALA A 413 6.30 -1.02 -29.52
CA ALA A 413 6.84 -0.71 -28.19
C ALA A 413 5.83 -0.02 -27.25
N LYS A 414 4.75 0.57 -27.78
CA LYS A 414 3.66 1.15 -27.00
C LYS A 414 2.74 0.09 -26.38
N VAL A 415 2.92 -1.19 -26.69
CA VAL A 415 2.13 -2.27 -26.12
C VAL A 415 3.01 -3.13 -25.24
N ARG A 416 2.79 -3.05 -23.94
CA ARG A 416 3.40 -3.97 -22.96
C ARG A 416 2.62 -5.28 -22.94
N VAL A 417 3.33 -6.39 -22.80
CA VAL A 417 2.76 -7.74 -22.84
C VAL A 417 3.22 -8.52 -21.63
N LEU A 418 2.34 -9.30 -21.03
CA LEU A 418 2.71 -10.36 -20.08
C LEU A 418 2.01 -11.64 -20.53
N ALA A 419 2.75 -12.74 -20.60
CA ALA A 419 2.24 -14.00 -21.12
C ALA A 419 2.60 -15.17 -20.20
N GLN A 420 1.70 -16.13 -20.15
CA GLN A 420 1.86 -17.47 -19.61
C GLN A 420 1.13 -18.46 -20.56
N PRO A 421 1.29 -19.77 -20.46
CA PRO A 421 0.77 -20.71 -21.47
C PRO A 421 -0.70 -20.53 -21.86
N GLU A 422 -1.57 -20.18 -20.92
CA GLU A 422 -3.02 -20.09 -21.12
C GLU A 422 -3.55 -18.65 -21.29
N GLN A 423 -2.74 -17.64 -20.97
CA GLN A 423 -3.21 -16.26 -20.88
C GLN A 423 -2.19 -15.25 -21.37
N LEU A 424 -2.67 -14.29 -22.13
CA LEU A 424 -1.96 -13.12 -22.61
C LEU A 424 -2.60 -11.87 -22.05
N LEU A 425 -1.79 -10.97 -21.54
CA LEU A 425 -2.19 -9.62 -21.13
C LEU A 425 -1.48 -8.61 -22.03
N LEU A 426 -2.26 -7.71 -22.64
CA LEU A 426 -1.74 -6.59 -23.45
C LEU A 426 -2.18 -5.28 -22.81
N VAL A 427 -1.28 -4.31 -22.77
CA VAL A 427 -1.52 -2.97 -22.23
C VAL A 427 -1.04 -1.93 -23.25
N ASN A 428 -1.96 -1.19 -23.85
CA ASN A 428 -1.60 -0.02 -24.66
C ASN A 428 -1.20 1.13 -23.71
N THR A 429 0.04 1.58 -23.81
CA THR A 429 0.61 2.65 -22.97
C THR A 429 0.48 4.04 -23.61
N SER A 430 -0.31 4.19 -24.67
CA SER A 430 -0.47 5.46 -25.39
C SER A 430 -1.91 5.96 -25.42
N ASP A 431 -2.06 7.23 -25.65
CA ASP A 431 -3.33 7.93 -25.83
C ASP A 431 -3.99 7.73 -27.23
N GLY A 432 -3.30 6.97 -28.10
CA GLY A 432 -3.76 6.60 -29.42
C GLY A 432 -4.17 5.13 -29.55
N GLN A 433 -4.93 4.82 -30.59
CA GLN A 433 -5.16 3.44 -31.00
C GLN A 433 -3.87 2.85 -31.55
N VAL A 434 -3.53 1.62 -31.14
CA VAL A 434 -2.34 0.91 -31.59
C VAL A 434 -2.73 -0.43 -32.19
N THR A 435 -2.14 -0.78 -33.33
CA THR A 435 -2.22 -2.13 -33.90
C THR A 435 -0.87 -2.80 -33.79
N THR A 436 -0.84 -3.96 -33.16
CA THR A 436 0.37 -4.73 -32.91
C THR A 436 0.21 -6.20 -33.26
N THR A 437 1.30 -6.88 -33.43
CA THR A 437 1.35 -8.37 -33.59
C THR A 437 2.07 -8.96 -32.38
N VAL A 438 1.46 -9.97 -31.78
CA VAL A 438 1.99 -10.74 -30.68
C VAL A 438 1.82 -12.23 -31.00
N ASP A 439 2.87 -13.03 -31.02
CA ASP A 439 2.85 -14.45 -31.37
C ASP A 439 2.12 -14.73 -32.71
N GLY A 440 2.34 -13.86 -33.71
CA GLY A 440 1.69 -14.00 -35.02
C GLY A 440 0.22 -13.54 -35.06
N THR A 441 -0.40 -13.24 -33.95
CA THR A 441 -1.78 -12.73 -33.85
C THR A 441 -1.78 -11.21 -33.83
N GLN A 442 -2.62 -10.61 -34.67
CA GLN A 442 -2.80 -9.15 -34.73
C GLN A 442 -3.85 -8.68 -33.73
N PHE A 443 -3.51 -7.65 -32.96
CA PHE A 443 -4.38 -6.98 -32.01
C PHE A 443 -4.48 -5.49 -32.32
N THR A 444 -5.69 -4.95 -32.25
CA THR A 444 -5.92 -3.49 -32.29
C THR A 444 -6.48 -3.07 -30.94
N LEU A 445 -5.74 -2.22 -30.23
CA LEU A 445 -6.05 -1.75 -28.88
C LEU A 445 -6.43 -0.28 -28.90
N LYS A 446 -7.51 0.08 -28.19
CA LYS A 446 -7.90 1.47 -27.95
C LYS A 446 -6.88 2.19 -27.07
N PRO A 447 -6.93 3.53 -26.94
CA PRO A 447 -6.12 4.27 -26.00
C PRO A 447 -6.17 3.68 -24.58
N TYR A 448 -5.01 3.39 -23.99
CA TYR A 448 -4.86 2.83 -22.64
C TYR A 448 -5.65 1.54 -22.39
N GLU A 449 -5.97 0.79 -23.44
CA GLU A 449 -6.70 -0.47 -23.28
C GLU A 449 -5.84 -1.54 -22.60
N ILE A 450 -6.45 -2.21 -21.61
CA ILE A 450 -5.95 -3.43 -21.00
C ILE A 450 -6.79 -4.58 -21.59
N ARG A 451 -6.14 -5.52 -22.26
CA ARG A 451 -6.81 -6.67 -22.88
C ARG A 451 -6.26 -7.97 -22.33
N TRP A 452 -7.15 -8.76 -21.79
CA TRP A 452 -6.93 -10.14 -21.44
C TRP A 452 -7.35 -11.02 -22.62
N SER A 453 -6.47 -11.93 -23.06
CA SER A 453 -6.73 -12.83 -24.18
C SER A 453 -6.27 -14.23 -23.84
N GLY A 454 -7.13 -15.22 -24.00
CA GLY A 454 -6.71 -16.62 -23.98
C GLY A 454 -5.74 -16.94 -25.12
N ARG A 455 -4.88 -17.93 -24.94
CA ARG A 455 -3.90 -18.43 -25.93
C ARG A 455 -4.24 -19.82 -26.38
#